data_6385dde3bac4c95cb345f4b714f12448
#
_entry.id   6385dde3bac4c95cb345f4b714f12448
#
_cell.length_a   1.000
_cell.length_b   1.000
_cell.length_c   1.000
_cell.angle_alpha   90.00
_cell.angle_beta   90.00
_cell.angle_gamma   90.00
#
_symmetry.space_group_name_H-M   'P 1'
#
loop_
_entity.id
_entity.type
_entity.pdbx_description
1 polymer ?
#
loop_
_entity_poly.entity_id
_entity_poly.type
_entity_poly.pdbx_seq_one_letter_code
_entity_poly.pdbx_strand_id
1 'polypeptide(L)'
;MNIKIEKLNHNDIEKFTALIFLFEDVFEMKDFKIPPREHLQQLLKKQDFFVFVALLDDRVVGGLTSYIMQQYYSTAPLVYIFDLAVKQDVQYRGIGKKLIAGNNEYCRSIGAEAVMVQADEADDHAIKFYRSTGATGENVIHFDYLLNKK
;
A
#
# COMPACT_ATOMS: atom_id res chain seq x y z
N MET A 1 12.00 -17.37 -10.78
CA MET A 1 11.20 -17.19 -9.58
C MET A 1 9.89 -16.54 -9.95
N ASN A 2 8.79 -17.14 -9.52
CA ASN A 2 7.46 -16.74 -9.97
C ASN A 2 6.77 -15.83 -8.96
N ILE A 3 6.76 -14.53 -9.26
CA ILE A 3 6.09 -13.53 -8.44
C ILE A 3 4.77 -13.18 -9.12
N LYS A 4 3.68 -13.31 -8.39
CA LYS A 4 2.35 -12.95 -8.86
C LYS A 4 1.86 -11.71 -8.12
N ILE A 5 1.38 -10.72 -8.84
CA ILE A 5 0.77 -9.52 -8.25
C ILE A 5 -0.75 -9.67 -8.35
N GLU A 6 -1.42 -9.52 -7.22
CA GLU A 6 -2.85 -9.78 -7.13
C GLU A 6 -3.57 -8.68 -6.37
N LYS A 7 -4.67 -8.18 -6.92
CA LYS A 7 -5.55 -7.27 -6.21
C LYS A 7 -6.52 -8.11 -5.38
N LEU A 8 -6.61 -7.83 -4.08
CA LEU A 8 -7.47 -8.58 -3.18
C LEU A 8 -8.94 -8.20 -3.36
N ASN A 9 -9.82 -9.14 -3.08
CA ASN A 9 -11.26 -8.89 -2.98
C ASN A 9 -11.72 -9.24 -1.56
N HIS A 10 -13.02 -9.11 -1.30
CA HIS A 10 -13.57 -9.29 0.05
C HIS A 10 -13.44 -10.73 0.59
N ASN A 11 -13.12 -11.70 -0.26
CA ASN A 11 -12.89 -13.09 0.16
C ASN A 11 -11.44 -13.38 0.54
N ASP A 12 -10.53 -12.42 0.33
CA ASP A 12 -9.10 -12.63 0.52
C ASP A 12 -8.62 -12.18 1.90
N ILE A 13 -9.42 -12.43 2.93
CA ILE A 13 -9.11 -11.97 4.29
C ILE A 13 -7.81 -12.59 4.83
N GLU A 14 -7.51 -13.83 4.48
CA GLU A 14 -6.28 -14.49 4.93
C GLU A 14 -5.04 -13.80 4.35
N LYS A 15 -5.09 -13.47 3.06
CA LYS A 15 -3.98 -12.75 2.41
C LYS A 15 -3.82 -11.34 2.98
N PHE A 16 -4.93 -10.66 3.26
CA PHE A 16 -4.88 -9.33 3.88
C PHE A 16 -4.27 -9.39 5.29
N THR A 17 -4.69 -10.36 6.08
CA THR A 17 -4.14 -10.59 7.42
C THR A 17 -2.64 -10.87 7.34
N ALA A 18 -2.21 -11.71 6.40
CA ALA A 18 -0.79 -12.01 6.19
C ALA A 18 -0.01 -10.74 5.84
N LEU A 19 -0.57 -9.88 5.00
CA LEU A 19 0.07 -8.60 4.65
C LEU A 19 0.19 -7.69 5.87
N ILE A 20 -0.84 -7.61 6.71
CA ILE A 20 -0.81 -6.77 7.90
C ILE A 20 0.29 -7.23 8.86
N PHE A 21 0.45 -8.54 9.06
CA PHE A 21 1.55 -9.06 9.88
C PHE A 21 2.91 -8.79 9.24
N LEU A 22 2.97 -8.79 7.92
CA LEU A 22 4.20 -8.40 7.22
C LEU A 22 4.54 -6.93 7.48
N PHE A 23 3.54 -6.04 7.45
CA PHE A 23 3.72 -4.63 7.79
C PHE A 23 4.20 -4.47 9.22
N GLU A 24 3.60 -5.20 10.16
CA GLU A 24 4.01 -5.17 11.57
C GLU A 24 5.49 -5.49 11.71
N ASP A 25 5.95 -6.53 11.03
CA ASP A 25 7.34 -6.96 11.07
C ASP A 25 8.27 -5.94 10.42
N VAL A 26 7.98 -5.53 9.18
CA VAL A 26 8.85 -4.63 8.42
C VAL A 26 8.92 -3.24 9.06
N PHE A 27 7.81 -2.73 9.58
CA PHE A 27 7.75 -1.41 10.21
C PHE A 27 8.10 -1.43 11.69
N GLU A 28 8.45 -2.62 12.23
CA GLU A 28 8.86 -2.79 13.63
C GLU A 28 7.84 -2.18 14.60
N MET A 29 6.56 -2.47 14.36
CA MET A 29 5.47 -1.96 15.19
C MET A 29 5.47 -2.64 16.55
N LYS A 30 5.38 -1.84 17.63
CA LYS A 30 5.37 -2.35 19.00
C LYS A 30 3.93 -2.42 19.52
N ASP A 31 3.65 -3.48 20.30
CA ASP A 31 2.36 -3.65 20.98
C ASP A 31 1.17 -3.59 20.00
N PHE A 32 1.42 -4.02 18.77
CA PHE A 32 0.38 -4.03 17.74
C PHE A 32 -0.60 -5.17 18.00
N LYS A 33 -1.90 -4.85 17.92
CA LYS A 33 -2.96 -5.86 17.95
C LYS A 33 -3.77 -5.71 16.66
N ILE A 34 -3.89 -6.81 15.92
CA ILE A 34 -4.65 -6.79 14.70
C ILE A 34 -6.14 -6.57 15.01
N PRO A 35 -6.83 -5.71 14.26
CA PRO A 35 -8.28 -5.52 14.45
C PRO A 35 -9.08 -6.81 14.19
N PRO A 36 -10.32 -6.86 14.65
CA PRO A 36 -11.17 -8.02 14.40
C PRO A 36 -11.35 -8.31 12.91
N ARG A 37 -11.57 -9.59 12.62
CA ARG A 37 -11.75 -10.05 11.23
C ARG A 37 -12.85 -9.29 10.50
N GLU A 38 -13.97 -8.99 11.15
CA GLU A 38 -15.07 -8.26 10.54
C GLU A 38 -14.67 -6.86 10.10
N HIS A 39 -13.83 -6.19 10.89
CA HIS A 39 -13.35 -4.86 10.54
C HIS A 39 -12.53 -4.91 9.25
N LEU A 40 -11.61 -5.88 9.16
CA LEU A 40 -10.75 -6.03 7.99
C LEU A 40 -11.56 -6.44 6.76
N GLN A 41 -12.55 -7.32 6.95
CA GLN A 41 -13.40 -7.76 5.84
C GLN A 41 -14.24 -6.60 5.30
N GLN A 42 -14.73 -5.73 6.17
CA GLN A 42 -15.46 -4.54 5.73
C GLN A 42 -14.59 -3.58 4.94
N LEU A 43 -13.32 -3.43 5.33
CA LEU A 43 -12.38 -2.63 4.55
C LEU A 43 -12.23 -3.17 3.13
N LEU A 44 -12.08 -4.49 2.99
CA LEU A 44 -11.94 -5.10 1.66
C LEU A 44 -13.19 -4.96 0.80
N LYS A 45 -14.35 -4.72 1.40
CA LYS A 45 -15.60 -4.51 0.66
C LYS A 45 -15.79 -3.06 0.21
N LYS A 46 -15.02 -2.12 0.76
CA LYS A 46 -15.19 -0.70 0.41
C LYS A 46 -14.74 -0.45 -1.02
N GLN A 47 -15.44 0.46 -1.69
CA GLN A 47 -15.11 0.82 -3.07
C GLN A 47 -13.97 1.82 -3.15
N ASP A 48 -13.65 2.49 -2.03
CA ASP A 48 -12.62 3.53 -1.96
C ASP A 48 -11.34 3.06 -1.28
N PHE A 49 -11.16 1.75 -1.13
CA PHE A 49 -9.99 1.14 -0.53
C PHE A 49 -9.64 -0.14 -1.29
N PHE A 50 -8.37 -0.36 -1.59
CA PHE A 50 -7.96 -1.62 -2.21
C PHE A 50 -6.55 -2.01 -1.77
N VAL A 51 -6.25 -3.29 -1.97
CA VAL A 51 -4.99 -3.90 -1.54
C VAL A 51 -4.42 -4.70 -2.71
N PHE A 52 -3.11 -4.53 -2.93
CA PHE A 52 -2.36 -5.42 -3.82
C PHE A 52 -1.36 -6.21 -2.99
N VAL A 53 -1.21 -7.49 -3.30
CA VAL A 53 -0.18 -8.32 -2.69
C VAL A 53 0.73 -8.90 -3.77
N ALA A 54 1.97 -9.17 -3.36
CA ALA A 54 2.90 -9.95 -4.16
C ALA A 54 2.98 -11.34 -3.54
N LEU A 55 2.78 -12.35 -4.36
CA LEU A 55 2.78 -13.75 -3.93
C LEU A 55 4.00 -14.45 -4.51
N LEU A 56 4.72 -15.17 -3.68
CA LEU A 56 5.79 -16.08 -4.07
C LEU A 56 5.39 -17.46 -3.55
N ASP A 57 5.16 -18.41 -4.46
CA ASP A 57 4.68 -19.74 -4.11
C ASP A 57 3.44 -19.66 -3.20
N ASP A 58 2.48 -18.83 -3.60
CA ASP A 58 1.20 -18.59 -2.91
C ASP A 58 1.32 -17.97 -1.51
N ARG A 59 2.51 -17.49 -1.15
CA ARG A 59 2.71 -16.79 0.12
C ARG A 59 2.88 -15.30 -0.11
N VAL A 60 2.29 -14.50 0.77
CA VAL A 60 2.41 -13.04 0.71
C VAL A 60 3.83 -12.64 1.11
N VAL A 61 4.55 -12.03 0.18
CA VAL A 61 5.92 -11.54 0.41
C VAL A 61 6.02 -10.03 0.30
N GLY A 62 4.95 -9.35 -0.03
CA GLY A 62 4.88 -7.90 -0.08
C GLY A 62 3.48 -7.45 -0.41
N GLY A 63 3.26 -6.16 -0.33
CA GLY A 63 1.96 -5.60 -0.68
C GLY A 63 1.90 -4.11 -0.43
N LEU A 64 0.77 -3.54 -0.84
CA LEU A 64 0.46 -2.14 -0.60
C LEU A 64 -1.04 -1.98 -0.36
N THR A 65 -1.38 -0.90 0.33
CA THR A 65 -2.76 -0.50 0.56
C THR A 65 -2.96 0.90 -0.02
N SER A 66 -4.11 1.13 -0.64
CA SER A 66 -4.42 2.39 -1.30
C SER A 66 -5.83 2.86 -0.98
N TYR A 67 -5.98 4.17 -0.89
CA TYR A 67 -7.27 4.83 -0.71
C TYR A 67 -7.59 5.64 -1.95
N ILE A 68 -8.85 5.58 -2.40
CA ILE A 68 -9.35 6.37 -3.52
C ILE A 68 -10.06 7.59 -2.93
N MET A 69 -9.64 8.78 -3.36
CA MET A 69 -10.20 10.03 -2.86
C MET A 69 -10.93 10.75 -3.99
N GLN A 70 -12.23 10.98 -3.80
CA GLN A 70 -12.99 11.76 -4.76
C GLN A 70 -12.65 13.23 -4.59
N GLN A 71 -12.55 13.95 -5.73
CA GLN A 71 -12.22 15.35 -5.74
C GLN A 71 -13.44 16.21 -6.02
N TYR A 72 -13.38 17.45 -5.63
CA TYR A 72 -14.39 18.44 -6.04
C TYR A 72 -13.84 19.37 -7.15
N TYR A 73 -12.54 19.29 -7.46
CA TYR A 73 -11.95 20.05 -8.57
C TYR A 73 -12.06 19.30 -9.90
N SER A 74 -12.33 18.02 -9.88
CA SER A 74 -12.35 17.16 -11.06
C SER A 74 -13.22 15.94 -10.79
N THR A 75 -13.77 15.34 -11.84
CA THR A 75 -14.48 14.05 -11.72
C THR A 75 -13.53 12.88 -11.61
N ALA A 76 -12.25 13.06 -11.96
CA ALA A 76 -11.24 12.02 -11.81
C ALA A 76 -10.81 11.92 -10.35
N PRO A 77 -10.71 10.71 -9.76
CA PRO A 77 -10.25 10.58 -8.40
C PRO A 77 -8.73 10.69 -8.28
N LEU A 78 -8.27 10.90 -7.06
CA LEU A 78 -6.87 10.74 -6.68
C LEU A 78 -6.74 9.44 -5.89
N VAL A 79 -5.56 8.81 -5.94
CA VAL A 79 -5.29 7.62 -5.16
C VAL A 79 -4.08 7.86 -4.28
N TYR A 80 -4.17 7.43 -3.03
CA TYR A 80 -3.11 7.57 -2.06
C TYR A 80 -2.66 6.20 -1.59
N ILE A 81 -1.40 5.85 -1.86
CA ILE A 81 -0.79 4.63 -1.32
C ILE A 81 -0.44 4.91 0.14
N PHE A 82 -1.07 4.18 1.07
CA PHE A 82 -0.88 4.41 2.49
C PHE A 82 0.34 3.67 3.02
N ASP A 83 0.45 2.37 2.72
CA ASP A 83 1.59 1.55 3.12
C ASP A 83 2.07 0.72 1.93
N LEU A 84 3.38 0.49 1.88
CA LEU A 84 4.00 -0.44 0.94
C LEU A 84 5.19 -1.08 1.62
N ALA A 85 5.26 -2.40 1.59
CA ALA A 85 6.42 -3.12 2.15
C ALA A 85 6.64 -4.44 1.41
N VAL A 86 7.88 -4.89 1.43
CA VAL A 86 8.31 -6.17 0.89
C VAL A 86 9.16 -6.85 1.96
N LYS A 87 8.99 -8.16 2.15
CA LYS A 87 9.80 -8.92 3.10
C LYS A 87 11.29 -8.72 2.81
N GLN A 88 12.08 -8.55 3.88
CA GLN A 88 13.49 -8.20 3.73
C GLN A 88 14.29 -9.27 3.00
N ASP A 89 13.98 -10.54 3.22
CA ASP A 89 14.68 -11.65 2.59
C ASP A 89 14.43 -11.79 1.08
N VAL A 90 13.43 -11.09 0.55
CA VAL A 90 13.12 -11.11 -0.89
C VAL A 90 13.19 -9.71 -1.52
N GLN A 91 13.73 -8.72 -0.79
CA GLN A 91 13.93 -7.39 -1.38
C GLN A 91 14.98 -7.46 -2.50
N TYR A 92 15.03 -6.42 -3.32
CA TYR A 92 15.95 -6.30 -4.47
C TYR A 92 15.61 -7.22 -5.65
N ARG A 93 14.40 -7.84 -5.65
CA ARG A 93 13.96 -8.68 -6.77
C ARG A 93 12.93 -7.96 -7.65
N GLY A 94 12.80 -6.65 -7.50
CA GLY A 94 11.85 -5.85 -8.27
C GLY A 94 10.41 -6.02 -7.83
N ILE A 95 10.16 -6.60 -6.66
CA ILE A 95 8.79 -6.84 -6.17
C ILE A 95 8.07 -5.53 -5.91
N GLY A 96 8.74 -4.56 -5.26
CA GLY A 96 8.16 -3.24 -5.02
C GLY A 96 7.76 -2.54 -6.30
N LYS A 97 8.61 -2.61 -7.33
CA LYS A 97 8.30 -2.02 -8.64
C LYS A 97 7.09 -2.67 -9.29
N LYS A 98 6.98 -4.00 -9.17
CA LYS A 98 5.82 -4.73 -9.70
C LYS A 98 4.53 -4.35 -8.97
N LEU A 99 4.61 -4.14 -7.65
CA LEU A 99 3.47 -3.68 -6.87
C LEU A 99 3.02 -2.29 -7.32
N ILE A 100 3.95 -1.37 -7.49
CA ILE A 100 3.65 -0.01 -7.99
C ILE A 100 3.04 -0.09 -9.39
N ALA A 101 3.61 -0.91 -10.27
CA ALA A 101 3.08 -1.07 -11.62
C ALA A 101 1.64 -1.60 -11.61
N GLY A 102 1.35 -2.60 -10.79
CA GLY A 102 0.00 -3.14 -10.66
C GLY A 102 -0.99 -2.12 -10.10
N ASN A 103 -0.58 -1.41 -9.05
CA ASN A 103 -1.38 -0.33 -8.47
C ASN A 103 -1.71 0.74 -9.50
N ASN A 104 -0.71 1.20 -10.23
CA ASN A 104 -0.88 2.30 -11.19
C ASN A 104 -1.71 1.87 -12.40
N GLU A 105 -1.56 0.62 -12.85
CA GLU A 105 -2.38 0.10 -13.93
C GLU A 105 -3.87 0.06 -13.54
N TYR A 106 -4.17 -0.41 -12.34
CA TYR A 106 -5.53 -0.38 -11.82
C TYR A 106 -6.05 1.06 -11.72
N CYS A 107 -5.21 1.97 -11.23
CA CYS A 107 -5.61 3.38 -11.10
C CYS A 107 -5.91 4.01 -12.46
N ARG A 108 -5.16 3.68 -13.50
CA ARG A 108 -5.47 4.12 -14.86
C ARG A 108 -6.82 3.59 -15.31
N SER A 109 -7.13 2.33 -14.99
CA SER A 109 -8.37 1.69 -15.40
C SER A 109 -9.61 2.36 -14.79
N ILE A 110 -9.47 2.97 -13.59
CA ILE A 110 -10.58 3.65 -12.93
C ILE A 110 -10.58 5.16 -13.21
N GLY A 111 -9.68 5.63 -14.08
CA GLY A 111 -9.62 7.03 -14.49
C GLY A 111 -8.98 7.96 -13.46
N ALA A 112 -8.13 7.45 -12.59
CA ALA A 112 -7.48 8.28 -11.58
C ALA A 112 -6.56 9.31 -12.26
N GLU A 113 -6.54 10.52 -11.71
CA GLU A 113 -5.72 11.61 -12.22
C GLU A 113 -4.26 11.45 -11.76
N ALA A 114 -4.05 10.99 -10.54
CA ALA A 114 -2.71 10.84 -9.97
C ALA A 114 -2.72 9.82 -8.84
N VAL A 115 -1.55 9.26 -8.59
CA VAL A 115 -1.29 8.39 -7.45
C VAL A 115 -0.23 9.08 -6.59
N MET A 116 -0.50 9.20 -5.31
CA MET A 116 0.40 9.85 -4.36
C MET A 116 0.89 8.84 -3.34
N VAL A 117 2.11 9.04 -2.86
CA VAL A 117 2.68 8.27 -1.76
C VAL A 117 3.63 9.19 -0.99
N GLN A 118 3.74 8.99 0.31
CA GLN A 118 4.63 9.77 1.14
C GLN A 118 5.78 8.91 1.64
N ALA A 119 6.97 9.52 1.70
CA ALA A 119 8.14 8.91 2.32
C ALA A 119 8.73 9.94 3.28
N ASP A 120 9.24 9.47 4.42
CA ASP A 120 9.92 10.32 5.38
C ASP A 120 11.15 10.92 4.71
N GLU A 121 11.39 12.21 4.96
CA GLU A 121 12.54 12.92 4.38
C GLU A 121 13.87 12.23 4.71
N ALA A 122 13.96 11.60 5.88
CA ALA A 122 15.15 10.89 6.32
C ALA A 122 15.29 9.48 5.70
N ASP A 123 14.25 8.99 5.05
CA ASP A 123 14.25 7.63 4.49
C ASP A 123 14.77 7.64 3.04
N ASP A 124 16.11 7.69 2.91
CA ASP A 124 16.76 7.73 1.60
C ASP A 124 16.42 6.53 0.74
N HIS A 125 16.28 5.36 1.35
CA HIS A 125 15.97 4.12 0.64
C HIS A 125 14.60 4.22 -0.04
N ALA A 126 13.59 4.64 0.70
CA ALA A 126 12.23 4.81 0.15
C ALA A 126 12.20 5.89 -0.94
N ILE A 127 12.88 7.01 -0.70
CA ILE A 127 12.91 8.12 -1.67
C ILE A 127 13.52 7.65 -3.00
N LYS A 128 14.67 6.96 -2.93
CA LYS A 128 15.32 6.42 -4.13
C LYS A 128 14.42 5.41 -4.83
N PHE A 129 13.74 4.59 -4.05
CA PHE A 129 12.83 3.59 -4.61
C PHE A 129 11.72 4.27 -5.43
N TYR A 130 11.01 5.23 -4.82
CA TYR A 130 9.90 5.88 -5.54
C TYR A 130 10.37 6.64 -6.77
N ARG A 131 11.51 7.32 -6.69
CA ARG A 131 12.08 7.98 -7.88
C ARG A 131 12.42 6.98 -8.97
N SER A 132 12.91 5.79 -8.60
CA SER A 132 13.24 4.75 -9.58
C SER A 132 12.01 4.20 -10.30
N THR A 133 10.82 4.36 -9.73
CA THR A 133 9.55 3.95 -10.36
C THR A 133 8.96 5.02 -11.26
N GLY A 134 9.60 6.19 -11.34
CA GLY A 134 9.14 7.29 -12.20
C GLY A 134 8.38 8.40 -11.46
N ALA A 135 8.26 8.31 -10.15
CA ALA A 135 7.59 9.34 -9.37
C ALA A 135 8.46 10.58 -9.23
N THR A 136 7.83 11.76 -9.21
CA THR A 136 8.49 13.02 -8.89
C THR A 136 8.16 13.41 -7.45
N GLY A 137 9.16 13.90 -6.72
CA GLY A 137 8.99 14.25 -5.32
C GLY A 137 8.88 15.74 -5.09
N GLU A 138 8.16 16.12 -4.04
CA GLU A 138 8.14 17.49 -3.52
C GLU A 138 8.20 17.42 -2.01
N ASN A 139 8.81 18.42 -1.41
CA ASN A 139 8.93 18.46 0.06
C ASN A 139 7.67 19.04 0.66
N VAL A 140 7.12 18.32 1.63
CA VAL A 140 5.95 18.76 2.38
C VAL A 140 6.20 18.53 3.87
N ILE A 141 5.45 19.22 4.73
CA ILE A 141 5.49 18.96 6.15
C ILE A 141 4.17 18.32 6.54
N HIS A 142 4.23 17.16 7.18
CA HIS A 142 3.07 16.44 7.66
C HIS A 142 2.76 16.89 9.09
N PHE A 143 1.51 17.26 9.36
CA PHE A 143 1.06 17.66 10.69
C PHE A 143 -0.02 16.69 11.15
N ASP A 144 0.03 16.31 12.44
CA ASP A 144 -0.97 15.45 13.08
C ASP A 144 -1.67 16.20 14.21
N TYR A 145 -2.97 15.96 14.33
CA TYR A 145 -3.71 16.28 15.54
C TYR A 145 -4.13 14.95 16.15
N LEU A 146 -3.49 14.55 17.25
CA LEU A 146 -3.79 13.28 17.91
C LEU A 146 -5.03 13.46 18.78
N LEU A 147 -6.16 12.91 18.31
CA LEU A 147 -7.46 13.13 18.94
C LEU A 147 -7.77 12.10 20.03
N ASN A 148 -7.10 10.96 20.00
CA ASN A 148 -7.28 9.89 20.97
C ASN A 148 -5.98 9.63 21.69
N LYS A 149 -5.67 10.47 22.67
CA LYS A 149 -4.46 10.34 23.47
C LYS A 149 -4.71 9.37 24.62
N LYS A 150 -3.88 8.35 24.71
CA LYS A 150 -3.86 7.42 25.84
C LYS A 150 -2.50 7.45 26.49
#